data_94d4da6a0d21eaf8da5cc415f5bf8ec4
#
_entry.id   94d4da6a0d21eaf8da5cc415f5bf8ec4
#
_cell.length_a   1.000
_cell.length_b   1.000
_cell.length_c   1.000
_cell.angle_alpha   90.00
_cell.angle_beta   90.00
_cell.angle_gamma   90.00
#
_symmetry.space_group_name_H-M   'P 1'
#
loop_
_entity.id
_entity.type
_entity.pdbx_description
1 polymer ?
#
loop_
_entity_poly.entity_id
_entity_poly.type
_entity_poly.pdbx_seq_one_letter_code
_entity_poly.pdbx_strand_id
1 'polypeptide(L)'
;MSVPELDYITVKGFKSIASIEKLRLRSINVLIGPNGSGKSNFIGVFAFLHAIREGRLQDYVAKAGGADKILFFGSKETNEIYLRISFEDEVNQYAIHLAPTSADSLYVAREAVYYWDKLRYPEAPYDVPISSRNGEAGISDSKSKGITDWVRTRLGRWRLYHFHDTSSTSPMKKVADVADNRFLRSDASNLASFLYFLRERHENSYSLIRKAVQRVGPFFDDFILEPTQLNPDKIRLEWKHKRSDRFFDASSLSDGTLRFIALATLFLQPIILRPSVILVDEPELGLHPYAITMLGSLIKSAAQKTQVVVSTQSALLLDQFEPEDVLVADRIEDSTHLRRLESEPLKSWLEEYSLGQLWEKNQLGGRPAL
;
A
#
# COMPACT_ATOMS: atom_id res chain seq x y z
N MET A 1 2.12 -17.98 -12.86
CA MET A 1 2.17 -16.95 -11.82
C MET A 1 2.31 -15.60 -12.51
N SER A 2 1.55 -14.59 -12.12
CA SER A 2 1.77 -13.23 -12.66
C SER A 2 3.11 -12.73 -12.13
N VAL A 3 3.95 -12.20 -13.01
CA VAL A 3 5.20 -11.54 -12.60
C VAL A 3 4.80 -10.32 -11.76
N PRO A 4 5.34 -10.12 -10.55
CA PRO A 4 5.07 -8.91 -9.77
C PRO A 4 5.49 -7.69 -10.58
N GLU A 5 4.76 -6.58 -10.44
CA GLU A 5 5.10 -5.35 -11.16
C GLU A 5 6.44 -4.78 -10.69
N LEU A 6 6.69 -4.81 -9.38
CA LEU A 6 7.92 -4.38 -8.73
C LEU A 6 8.69 -5.61 -8.24
N ASP A 7 9.88 -5.83 -8.78
CA ASP A 7 10.69 -7.02 -8.47
C ASP A 7 11.52 -6.83 -7.21
N TYR A 8 12.32 -5.75 -7.20
CA TYR A 8 13.28 -5.48 -6.14
C TYR A 8 13.21 -4.03 -5.69
N ILE A 9 13.48 -3.83 -4.42
CA ILE A 9 13.67 -2.53 -3.82
C ILE A 9 14.95 -2.48 -3.00
N THR A 10 15.72 -1.41 -3.17
CA THR A 10 16.85 -1.04 -2.30
C THR A 10 16.53 0.29 -1.65
N VAL A 11 16.73 0.37 -0.34
CA VAL A 11 16.48 1.57 0.47
C VAL A 11 17.67 1.75 1.41
N LYS A 12 18.31 2.93 1.37
CA LYS A 12 19.40 3.29 2.29
C LYS A 12 19.15 4.67 2.88
N GLY A 13 19.42 4.82 4.15
CA GLY A 13 19.41 6.10 4.84
C GLY A 13 18.02 6.71 5.07
N PHE A 14 16.94 5.93 5.09
CA PHE A 14 15.58 6.42 5.17
C PHE A 14 14.93 6.08 6.53
N LYS A 15 14.60 7.07 7.35
CA LYS A 15 13.93 6.94 8.66
C LYS A 15 14.63 5.90 9.56
N SER A 16 13.99 4.78 9.87
CA SER A 16 14.60 3.69 10.65
C SER A 16 15.37 2.68 9.79
N ILE A 17 15.48 2.88 8.49
CA ILE A 17 16.14 1.97 7.57
C ILE A 17 17.54 2.50 7.25
N ALA A 18 18.57 1.88 7.84
CA ALA A 18 19.96 2.15 7.49
C ALA A 18 20.26 1.61 6.09
N SER A 19 19.98 0.32 5.86
CA SER A 19 20.17 -0.33 4.55
C SER A 19 19.28 -1.55 4.41
N ILE A 20 18.52 -1.60 3.32
CA ILE A 20 17.84 -2.78 2.79
C ILE A 20 18.31 -2.89 1.35
N GLU A 21 19.06 -3.96 1.03
CA GLU A 21 19.63 -4.14 -0.30
C GLU A 21 18.87 -5.20 -1.08
N LYS A 22 18.44 -4.83 -2.28
CA LYS A 22 17.86 -5.73 -3.28
C LYS A 22 16.80 -6.71 -2.68
N LEU A 23 15.92 -6.18 -1.84
CA LEU A 23 14.82 -6.94 -1.27
C LEU A 23 13.87 -7.36 -2.41
N ARG A 24 13.73 -8.67 -2.63
CA ARG A 24 12.79 -9.19 -3.62
C ARG A 24 11.37 -9.05 -3.13
N LEU A 25 10.49 -8.49 -3.96
CA LEU A 25 9.07 -8.40 -3.72
C LEU A 25 8.31 -9.45 -4.54
N ARG A 26 7.22 -9.97 -3.97
CA ARG A 26 6.34 -10.97 -4.60
C ARG A 26 4.97 -10.37 -4.88
N SER A 27 4.08 -11.13 -5.48
CA SER A 27 2.68 -10.70 -5.69
C SER A 27 1.98 -10.35 -4.38
N ILE A 28 2.32 -11.05 -3.28
CA ILE A 28 1.89 -10.76 -1.91
C ILE A 28 3.13 -10.53 -1.05
N ASN A 29 3.08 -9.48 -0.22
CA ASN A 29 4.11 -9.17 0.76
C ASN A 29 3.44 -8.76 2.06
N VAL A 30 3.49 -9.63 3.06
CA VAL A 30 2.90 -9.41 4.38
C VAL A 30 4.01 -9.07 5.37
N LEU A 31 4.04 -7.82 5.81
CA LEU A 31 5.02 -7.36 6.79
C LEU A 31 4.50 -7.63 8.20
N ILE A 32 5.25 -8.40 8.97
CA ILE A 32 5.00 -8.65 10.40
C ILE A 32 6.16 -8.14 11.25
N GLY A 33 5.94 -7.93 12.51
CA GLY A 33 6.97 -7.50 13.46
C GLY A 33 6.37 -6.64 14.56
N PRO A 34 7.13 -6.34 15.62
CA PRO A 34 6.64 -5.55 16.75
C PRO A 34 6.40 -4.09 16.37
N ASN A 35 5.73 -3.36 17.27
CA ASN A 35 5.65 -1.91 17.16
C ASN A 35 7.07 -1.30 17.20
N GLY A 36 7.31 -0.34 16.32
CA GLY A 36 8.63 0.28 16.19
C GLY A 36 9.66 -0.50 15.36
N SER A 37 9.34 -1.69 14.81
CA SER A 37 10.27 -2.45 13.95
C SER A 37 10.52 -1.81 12.58
N GLY A 38 9.72 -0.82 12.20
CA GLY A 38 9.88 -0.09 10.94
C GLY A 38 8.96 -0.52 9.79
N LYS A 39 7.95 -1.35 10.03
CA LYS A 39 6.94 -1.74 9.03
C LYS A 39 6.35 -0.53 8.29
N SER A 40 5.81 0.42 9.05
CA SER A 40 5.21 1.64 8.49
C SER A 40 6.27 2.55 7.82
N ASN A 41 7.53 2.50 8.27
CA ASN A 41 8.62 3.22 7.58
C ASN A 41 8.94 2.60 6.22
N PHE A 42 8.92 1.27 6.10
CA PHE A 42 9.08 0.60 4.81
C PHE A 42 7.90 0.90 3.87
N ILE A 43 6.66 0.84 4.35
CA ILE A 43 5.49 1.29 3.57
C ILE A 43 5.63 2.76 3.19
N GLY A 44 6.15 3.59 4.10
CA GLY A 44 6.42 5.01 3.87
C GLY A 44 7.39 5.31 2.72
N VAL A 45 8.28 4.37 2.36
CA VAL A 45 9.15 4.49 1.17
C VAL A 45 8.32 4.63 -0.10
N PHE A 46 7.25 3.87 -0.23
CA PHE A 46 6.36 3.93 -1.40
C PHE A 46 5.60 5.26 -1.47
N ALA A 47 5.15 5.77 -0.32
CA ALA A 47 4.54 7.09 -0.25
C ALA A 47 5.54 8.20 -0.63
N PHE A 48 6.79 8.05 -0.22
CA PHE A 48 7.87 8.97 -0.57
C PHE A 48 8.19 8.93 -2.07
N LEU A 49 8.34 7.74 -2.65
CA LEU A 49 8.52 7.57 -4.11
C LEU A 49 7.34 8.15 -4.91
N HIS A 50 6.11 7.98 -4.41
CA HIS A 50 4.94 8.59 -5.03
C HIS A 50 4.96 10.11 -4.94
N ALA A 51 5.36 10.70 -3.80
CA ALA A 51 5.53 12.15 -3.67
C ALA A 51 6.61 12.70 -4.60
N ILE A 52 7.75 12.01 -4.72
CA ILE A 52 8.82 12.32 -5.67
C ILE A 52 8.28 12.36 -7.11
N ARG A 53 7.53 11.32 -7.50
CA ARG A 53 6.93 11.21 -8.83
C ARG A 53 5.92 12.32 -9.12
N GLU A 54 5.18 12.78 -8.10
CA GLU A 54 4.18 13.86 -8.21
C GLU A 54 4.81 15.27 -8.23
N GLY A 55 6.14 15.41 -8.08
CA GLY A 55 6.80 16.72 -7.93
C GLY A 55 6.44 17.40 -6.60
N ARG A 56 6.33 16.61 -5.53
CA ARG A 56 6.00 17.05 -4.17
C ARG A 56 7.05 16.61 -3.15
N LEU A 57 8.32 16.51 -3.60
CA LEU A 57 9.43 16.16 -2.71
C LEU A 57 9.55 17.17 -1.57
N GLN A 58 9.57 18.47 -1.89
CA GLN A 58 9.74 19.51 -0.89
C GLN A 58 8.54 19.61 0.07
N ASP A 59 7.33 19.43 -0.44
CA ASP A 59 6.11 19.35 0.38
C ASP A 59 6.16 18.18 1.34
N TYR A 60 6.65 17.02 0.88
CA TYR A 60 6.79 15.84 1.73
C TYR A 60 7.81 16.07 2.84
N VAL A 61 8.97 16.65 2.52
CA VAL A 61 10.02 17.00 3.47
C VAL A 61 9.48 17.98 4.51
N ALA A 62 8.84 19.05 4.07
CA ALA A 62 8.28 20.07 4.97
C ALA A 62 7.21 19.48 5.91
N LYS A 63 6.30 18.65 5.41
CA LYS A 63 5.27 17.97 6.22
C LYS A 63 5.86 16.97 7.22
N ALA A 64 6.99 16.37 6.91
CA ALA A 64 7.70 15.46 7.80
C ALA A 64 8.44 16.22 8.93
N GLY A 65 8.60 17.54 8.83
CA GLY A 65 9.33 18.38 9.77
C GLY A 65 10.83 18.51 9.48
N GLY A 66 11.21 18.44 8.19
CA GLY A 66 12.56 18.61 7.71
C GLY A 66 13.24 17.31 7.22
N ALA A 67 14.42 17.48 6.61
CA ALA A 67 15.24 16.37 6.10
C ALA A 67 15.74 15.47 7.24
N ASP A 68 16.09 16.04 8.40
CA ASP A 68 16.56 15.30 9.56
C ASP A 68 15.53 14.27 10.08
N LYS A 69 14.23 14.50 9.88
CA LYS A 69 13.16 13.55 10.25
C LYS A 69 12.98 12.41 9.23
N ILE A 70 13.57 12.55 8.05
CA ILE A 70 13.47 11.57 6.97
C ILE A 70 14.77 10.76 6.85
N LEU A 71 15.91 11.37 7.16
CA LEU A 71 17.21 10.71 7.19
C LEU A 71 17.32 9.74 8.38
N PHE A 72 17.99 8.63 8.18
CA PHE A 72 18.32 7.68 9.25
C PHE A 72 19.26 8.37 10.25
N PHE A 73 18.80 8.56 11.49
CA PHE A 73 19.47 9.33 12.56
C PHE A 73 19.83 10.79 12.20
N GLY A 74 19.18 11.35 11.17
CA GLY A 74 19.39 12.74 10.73
C GLY A 74 20.67 12.97 9.95
N SER A 75 20.88 14.22 9.51
CA SER A 75 21.95 14.63 8.60
C SER A 75 23.36 14.56 9.21
N LYS A 76 23.47 14.43 10.54
CA LYS A 76 24.77 14.23 11.21
C LYS A 76 25.34 12.83 11.00
N GLU A 77 24.47 11.83 10.87
CA GLU A 77 24.84 10.41 10.71
C GLU A 77 24.68 9.95 9.26
N THR A 78 23.70 10.48 8.54
CA THR A 78 23.34 10.03 7.21
C THR A 78 23.44 11.16 6.20
N ASN A 79 24.36 11.02 5.23
CA ASN A 79 24.64 12.05 4.23
C ASN A 79 23.73 11.98 3.01
N GLU A 80 23.04 10.83 2.79
CA GLU A 80 22.15 10.66 1.63
C GLU A 80 21.06 9.62 1.90
N ILE A 81 19.96 9.75 1.16
CA ILE A 81 18.98 8.68 0.97
C ILE A 81 19.20 8.11 -0.42
N TYR A 82 19.35 6.81 -0.52
CA TYR A 82 19.39 6.10 -1.79
C TYR A 82 18.20 5.17 -1.93
N LEU A 83 17.45 5.34 -3.01
CA LEU A 83 16.33 4.47 -3.38
C LEU A 83 16.58 3.90 -4.78
N ARG A 84 16.43 2.59 -4.93
CA ARG A 84 16.40 1.92 -6.24
C ARG A 84 15.27 0.92 -6.30
N ILE A 85 14.56 0.91 -7.40
CA ILE A 85 13.48 -0.04 -7.69
C ILE A 85 13.67 -0.64 -9.06
N SER A 86 13.22 -1.88 -9.24
CA SER A 86 13.29 -2.58 -10.51
C SER A 86 11.98 -3.26 -10.87
N PHE A 87 11.76 -3.42 -12.16
CA PHE A 87 10.55 -3.96 -12.78
C PHE A 87 10.93 -4.97 -13.86
N GLU A 88 10.04 -5.93 -14.13
CA GLU A 88 10.16 -6.88 -15.25
C GLU A 88 11.48 -7.66 -15.24
N ASP A 89 11.78 -8.26 -14.11
CA ASP A 89 13.04 -9.00 -13.88
C ASP A 89 14.28 -8.13 -14.10
N GLU A 90 14.26 -6.93 -13.50
CA GLU A 90 15.29 -5.90 -13.55
C GLU A 90 15.52 -5.25 -14.93
N VAL A 91 14.64 -5.50 -15.91
CA VAL A 91 14.76 -4.87 -17.24
C VAL A 91 14.65 -3.36 -17.16
N ASN A 92 13.66 -2.85 -16.45
CA ASN A 92 13.47 -1.42 -16.22
C ASN A 92 13.74 -1.08 -14.75
N GLN A 93 14.50 -0.02 -14.49
CA GLN A 93 14.85 0.35 -13.13
C GLN A 93 14.86 1.87 -12.97
N TYR A 94 14.71 2.31 -11.74
CA TYR A 94 14.83 3.73 -11.36
C TYR A 94 15.65 3.84 -10.09
N ALA A 95 16.56 4.82 -10.04
CA ALA A 95 17.31 5.14 -8.85
C ALA A 95 17.39 6.64 -8.62
N ILE A 96 17.35 7.03 -7.34
CA ILE A 96 17.49 8.40 -6.90
C ILE A 96 18.38 8.49 -5.65
N HIS A 97 19.26 9.47 -5.65
CA HIS A 97 20.08 9.89 -4.51
C HIS A 97 19.60 11.27 -4.06
N LEU A 98 19.27 11.39 -2.79
CA LEU A 98 18.84 12.63 -2.17
C LEU A 98 19.78 12.99 -1.03
N ALA A 99 20.28 14.22 -1.02
CA ALA A 99 21.17 14.69 0.04
C ALA A 99 20.56 15.90 0.78
N PRO A 100 20.88 16.07 2.10
CA PRO A 100 20.38 17.18 2.89
C PRO A 100 21.06 18.49 2.49
N THR A 101 20.30 19.56 2.65
CA THR A 101 20.82 20.94 2.56
C THR A 101 21.01 21.54 3.94
N SER A 102 21.75 22.65 4.04
CA SER A 102 21.88 23.43 5.27
C SER A 102 20.56 24.03 5.78
N ALA A 103 19.54 24.09 4.93
CA ALA A 103 18.20 24.58 5.26
C ALA A 103 17.24 23.46 5.68
N ASP A 104 17.75 22.27 6.08
CA ASP A 104 16.98 21.10 6.48
C ASP A 104 15.95 20.64 5.42
N SER A 105 16.32 20.77 4.15
CA SER A 105 15.58 20.24 3.01
C SER A 105 16.37 19.14 2.30
N LEU A 106 15.80 18.48 1.31
CA LEU A 106 16.48 17.49 0.47
C LEU A 106 16.65 18.05 -0.95
N TYR A 107 17.77 17.76 -1.58
CA TYR A 107 17.96 17.99 -3.01
C TYR A 107 18.32 16.70 -3.73
N VAL A 108 18.02 16.63 -5.02
CA VAL A 108 18.36 15.49 -5.87
C VAL A 108 19.83 15.58 -6.27
N ALA A 109 20.66 14.74 -5.67
CA ALA A 109 22.09 14.67 -5.96
C ALA A 109 22.37 13.91 -7.28
N ARG A 110 21.62 12.80 -7.48
CA ARG A 110 21.66 12.01 -8.72
C ARG A 110 20.31 11.33 -8.94
N GLU A 111 19.89 11.24 -10.20
CA GLU A 111 18.68 10.56 -10.61
C GLU A 111 18.89 9.90 -11.97
N ALA A 112 18.45 8.66 -12.13
CA ALA A 112 18.54 7.95 -13.40
C ALA A 112 17.48 6.87 -13.52
N VAL A 113 17.10 6.56 -14.75
CA VAL A 113 16.43 5.32 -15.12
C VAL A 113 17.42 4.41 -15.83
N TYR A 114 17.16 3.10 -15.73
CA TYR A 114 18.02 2.07 -16.29
C TYR A 114 17.20 1.13 -17.16
N TYR A 115 17.81 0.68 -18.26
CA TYR A 115 17.27 -0.38 -19.09
C TYR A 115 18.29 -1.48 -19.23
N TRP A 116 17.89 -2.72 -18.98
CA TRP A 116 18.76 -3.87 -19.02
C TRP A 116 18.28 -4.92 -20.02
N ASP A 117 18.78 -4.85 -21.23
CA ASP A 117 18.69 -5.95 -22.18
C ASP A 117 19.83 -6.94 -21.86
N LYS A 118 19.51 -7.96 -21.05
CA LYS A 118 20.45 -8.97 -20.55
C LYS A 118 21.12 -9.78 -21.68
N LEU A 119 20.47 -9.86 -22.86
CA LEU A 119 21.03 -10.55 -24.03
C LEU A 119 22.07 -9.69 -24.75
N ARG A 120 21.83 -8.39 -24.81
CA ARG A 120 22.71 -7.44 -25.52
C ARG A 120 23.82 -6.87 -24.63
N TYR A 121 23.52 -6.70 -23.35
CA TYR A 121 24.41 -6.09 -22.34
C TYR A 121 24.46 -6.97 -21.09
N PRO A 122 25.17 -8.11 -21.11
CA PRO A 122 25.12 -9.09 -20.02
C PRO A 122 25.69 -8.58 -18.69
N GLU A 123 26.61 -7.61 -18.71
CA GLU A 123 27.33 -7.15 -17.52
C GLU A 123 26.60 -6.07 -16.72
N ALA A 124 25.92 -5.12 -17.39
CA ALA A 124 25.31 -3.98 -16.71
C ALA A 124 24.16 -3.36 -17.51
N PRO A 125 23.17 -2.75 -16.84
CA PRO A 125 22.12 -1.96 -17.51
C PRO A 125 22.68 -0.66 -18.11
N TYR A 126 22.06 -0.22 -19.18
CA TYR A 126 22.25 1.13 -19.72
C TYR A 126 21.53 2.15 -18.85
N ASP A 127 22.20 3.23 -18.44
CA ASP A 127 21.63 4.30 -17.63
C ASP A 127 21.31 5.55 -18.44
N VAL A 128 20.18 6.18 -18.11
CA VAL A 128 19.75 7.46 -18.64
C VAL A 128 19.61 8.43 -17.47
N PRO A 129 20.55 9.37 -17.32
CA PRO A 129 20.46 10.39 -16.28
C PRO A 129 19.23 11.28 -16.48
N ILE A 130 18.58 11.65 -15.40
CA ILE A 130 17.45 12.58 -15.37
C ILE A 130 17.88 13.84 -14.63
N SER A 131 17.55 15.00 -15.22
CA SER A 131 17.86 16.29 -14.59
C SER A 131 16.74 16.75 -13.68
N SER A 132 17.06 17.05 -12.43
CA SER A 132 16.14 17.69 -11.47
C SER A 132 15.83 19.12 -11.87
N ARG A 133 14.65 19.63 -11.49
CA ARG A 133 14.23 21.01 -11.75
C ARG A 133 13.57 21.60 -10.51
N ASN A 134 13.91 22.85 -10.18
CA ASN A 134 13.27 23.61 -9.09
C ASN A 134 13.25 22.86 -7.74
N GLY A 135 14.29 22.09 -7.44
CA GLY A 135 14.36 21.29 -6.22
C GLY A 135 13.53 19.99 -6.22
N GLU A 136 12.83 19.71 -7.31
CA GLU A 136 12.04 18.48 -7.50
C GLU A 136 12.77 17.47 -8.40
N ALA A 137 12.44 16.20 -8.25
CA ALA A 137 13.00 15.12 -9.06
C ALA A 137 12.54 15.22 -10.53
N GLY A 138 13.43 14.91 -11.46
CA GLY A 138 13.15 14.99 -12.89
C GLY A 138 12.13 13.96 -13.38
N ILE A 139 11.94 12.82 -12.64
CA ILE A 139 10.88 11.84 -12.92
C ILE A 139 9.48 12.46 -12.84
N SER A 140 9.31 13.59 -12.16
CA SER A 140 8.03 14.29 -12.05
C SER A 140 7.63 15.00 -13.35
N ASP A 141 8.55 15.23 -14.29
CA ASP A 141 8.25 15.92 -15.55
C ASP A 141 7.31 15.09 -16.43
N SER A 142 6.10 15.64 -16.64
CA SER A 142 5.07 15.00 -17.49
C SER A 142 5.44 14.93 -18.97
N LYS A 143 6.48 15.65 -19.40
CA LYS A 143 7.00 15.65 -20.78
C LYS A 143 8.07 14.60 -21.02
N SER A 144 8.42 13.81 -19.99
CA SER A 144 9.35 12.68 -20.12
C SER A 144 8.93 11.71 -21.22
N LYS A 145 9.91 11.05 -21.84
CA LYS A 145 9.68 10.06 -22.91
C LYS A 145 10.47 8.78 -22.63
N GLY A 146 10.15 7.72 -23.35
CA GLY A 146 10.85 6.45 -23.29
C GLY A 146 10.77 5.80 -21.90
N ILE A 147 11.89 5.29 -21.39
CA ILE A 147 11.98 4.58 -20.12
C ILE A 147 11.54 5.45 -18.93
N THR A 148 11.89 6.74 -18.95
CA THR A 148 11.50 7.68 -17.88
C THR A 148 9.99 7.83 -17.78
N ASP A 149 9.28 7.99 -18.89
CA ASP A 149 7.81 8.06 -18.91
C ASP A 149 7.18 6.72 -18.52
N TRP A 150 7.79 5.61 -18.95
CA TRP A 150 7.35 4.28 -18.57
C TRP A 150 7.41 4.06 -17.05
N VAL A 151 8.55 4.35 -16.42
CA VAL A 151 8.72 4.26 -14.96
C VAL A 151 7.79 5.23 -14.23
N ARG A 152 7.71 6.48 -14.69
CA ARG A 152 6.84 7.50 -14.15
C ARG A 152 5.36 7.05 -14.14
N THR A 153 4.92 6.43 -15.22
CA THR A 153 3.55 5.90 -15.35
C THR A 153 3.30 4.76 -14.35
N ARG A 154 4.26 3.86 -14.16
CA ARG A 154 4.18 2.75 -13.20
C ARG A 154 4.10 3.26 -11.76
N LEU A 155 5.01 4.14 -11.35
CA LEU A 155 4.97 4.79 -10.03
C LEU A 155 3.64 5.50 -9.77
N GLY A 156 3.04 6.11 -10.80
CA GLY A 156 1.76 6.79 -10.70
C GLY A 156 0.57 5.87 -10.44
N ARG A 157 0.73 4.55 -10.62
CA ARG A 157 -0.31 3.55 -10.39
C ARG A 157 -0.23 2.89 -9.02
N TRP A 158 0.71 3.28 -8.17
CA TRP A 158 0.79 2.80 -6.80
C TRP A 158 -0.13 3.60 -5.91
N ARG A 159 -0.77 2.93 -4.95
CA ARG A 159 -1.66 3.59 -3.98
C ARG A 159 -1.46 2.99 -2.59
N LEU A 160 -1.28 3.90 -1.63
CA LEU A 160 -1.27 3.58 -0.21
C LEU A 160 -2.63 3.94 0.38
N TYR A 161 -3.27 2.97 1.04
CA TYR A 161 -4.58 3.10 1.64
C TYR A 161 -4.52 3.06 3.15
N HIS A 162 -5.24 3.97 3.78
CA HIS A 162 -5.36 4.12 5.23
C HIS A 162 -6.84 4.25 5.60
N PHE A 163 -7.47 3.14 5.99
CA PHE A 163 -8.88 3.13 6.39
C PHE A 163 -9.05 3.12 7.92
N HIS A 164 -8.11 3.78 8.64
CA HIS A 164 -8.13 3.78 10.10
C HIS A 164 -9.18 4.70 10.70
N ASP A 165 -9.46 5.83 10.06
CA ASP A 165 -10.45 6.77 10.56
C ASP A 165 -11.88 6.27 10.28
N THR A 166 -12.51 5.73 11.30
CA THR A 166 -13.92 5.33 11.33
C THR A 166 -14.72 6.13 12.36
N SER A 167 -14.13 7.21 12.91
CA SER A 167 -14.74 8.11 13.88
C SER A 167 -16.04 8.76 13.33
N SER A 168 -16.74 9.50 14.16
CA SER A 168 -17.93 10.27 13.71
C SER A 168 -17.59 11.32 12.64
N THR A 169 -16.34 11.77 12.58
CA THR A 169 -15.83 12.73 11.59
C THR A 169 -15.19 12.09 10.38
N SER A 170 -15.16 10.76 10.32
CA SER A 170 -14.54 9.98 9.24
C SER A 170 -14.96 10.49 7.85
N PRO A 171 -14.01 10.64 6.92
CA PRO A 171 -14.31 11.01 5.53
C PRO A 171 -15.30 10.05 4.86
N MET A 172 -15.27 8.75 5.19
CA MET A 172 -16.18 7.72 4.66
C MET A 172 -17.66 7.95 5.03
N LYS A 173 -17.93 8.67 6.12
CA LYS A 173 -19.28 8.98 6.62
C LYS A 173 -19.82 10.31 6.09
N LYS A 174 -19.00 11.08 5.37
CA LYS A 174 -19.37 12.40 4.85
C LYS A 174 -20.03 12.31 3.49
N VAL A 175 -20.65 13.43 3.12
CA VAL A 175 -21.17 13.65 1.77
C VAL A 175 -20.00 13.84 0.82
N ALA A 176 -20.01 13.13 -0.30
CA ALA A 176 -19.01 13.20 -1.35
C ALA A 176 -19.60 13.79 -2.65
N ASP A 177 -18.74 14.22 -3.56
CA ASP A 177 -19.14 14.63 -4.91
C ASP A 177 -19.37 13.39 -5.78
N VAL A 178 -20.49 13.32 -6.47
CA VAL A 178 -20.81 12.22 -7.41
C VAL A 178 -19.73 12.09 -8.48
N ALA A 179 -19.14 13.20 -8.94
CA ALA A 179 -18.09 13.22 -9.95
C ALA A 179 -16.73 12.70 -9.45
N ASP A 180 -16.52 12.55 -8.13
CA ASP A 180 -15.30 11.99 -7.55
C ASP A 180 -15.33 10.46 -7.54
N ASN A 181 -15.26 9.86 -8.70
CA ASN A 181 -15.47 8.42 -8.91
C ASN A 181 -14.44 7.73 -9.82
N ARG A 182 -13.36 8.43 -10.20
CA ARG A 182 -12.33 7.86 -11.12
C ARG A 182 -11.53 6.73 -10.50
N PHE A 183 -11.28 6.78 -9.20
CA PHE A 183 -10.57 5.79 -8.40
C PHE A 183 -10.98 5.93 -6.94
N LEU A 184 -10.84 4.85 -6.18
CA LEU A 184 -11.05 4.91 -4.73
C LEU A 184 -9.93 5.73 -4.07
N ARG A 185 -10.29 6.75 -3.29
CA ARG A 185 -9.32 7.57 -2.55
C ARG A 185 -8.65 6.78 -1.44
N SER A 186 -7.45 7.18 -1.06
CA SER A 186 -6.64 6.49 -0.05
C SER A 186 -7.29 6.41 1.34
N ASP A 187 -8.16 7.33 1.66
CA ASP A 187 -8.94 7.42 2.90
C ASP A 187 -10.42 6.98 2.72
N ALA A 188 -10.76 6.50 1.52
CA ALA A 188 -12.12 6.17 1.11
C ALA A 188 -13.15 7.31 1.27
N SER A 189 -12.71 8.58 1.26
CA SER A 189 -13.61 9.76 1.36
C SER A 189 -14.67 9.80 0.26
N ASN A 190 -14.42 9.15 -0.88
CA ASN A 190 -15.34 9.04 -2.01
C ASN A 190 -16.02 7.66 -2.12
N LEU A 191 -16.09 6.88 -1.03
CA LEU A 191 -16.61 5.51 -1.07
C LEU A 191 -18.03 5.43 -1.66
N ALA A 192 -18.93 6.36 -1.29
CA ALA A 192 -20.29 6.40 -1.82
C ALA A 192 -20.32 6.66 -3.33
N SER A 193 -19.56 7.64 -3.81
CA SER A 193 -19.46 8.01 -5.23
C SER A 193 -18.85 6.88 -6.06
N PHE A 194 -17.83 6.21 -5.50
CA PHE A 194 -17.15 5.13 -6.19
C PHE A 194 -18.04 3.88 -6.27
N LEU A 195 -18.75 3.51 -5.18
CA LEU A 195 -19.73 2.42 -5.19
C LEU A 195 -20.89 2.71 -6.16
N TYR A 196 -21.38 3.98 -6.20
CA TYR A 196 -22.38 4.40 -7.17
C TYR A 196 -21.91 4.19 -8.61
N PHE A 197 -20.70 4.65 -8.94
CA PHE A 197 -20.09 4.43 -10.24
C PHE A 197 -19.93 2.92 -10.57
N LEU A 198 -19.52 2.09 -9.59
CA LEU A 198 -19.42 0.66 -9.78
C LEU A 198 -20.79 0.03 -10.04
N ARG A 199 -21.84 0.46 -9.35
CA ARG A 199 -23.19 -0.03 -9.60
C ARG A 199 -23.65 0.26 -11.02
N GLU A 200 -23.44 1.49 -11.50
CA GLU A 200 -23.90 1.95 -12.82
C GLU A 200 -23.06 1.40 -13.99
N ARG A 201 -21.78 1.11 -13.79
CA ARG A 201 -20.85 0.80 -14.88
C ARG A 201 -20.16 -0.56 -14.77
N HIS A 202 -20.14 -1.15 -13.57
CA HIS A 202 -19.40 -2.37 -13.26
C HIS A 202 -20.20 -3.29 -12.31
N GLU A 203 -21.43 -3.61 -12.68
CA GLU A 203 -22.40 -4.38 -11.89
C GLU A 203 -21.82 -5.67 -11.30
N ASN A 204 -20.99 -6.40 -12.04
CA ASN A 204 -20.36 -7.63 -11.54
C ASN A 204 -19.47 -7.36 -10.30
N SER A 205 -18.66 -6.31 -10.34
CA SER A 205 -17.82 -5.92 -9.19
C SER A 205 -18.65 -5.41 -8.01
N TYR A 206 -19.66 -4.60 -8.29
CA TYR A 206 -20.61 -4.14 -7.27
C TYR A 206 -21.30 -5.32 -6.58
N SER A 207 -21.82 -6.27 -7.35
CA SER A 207 -22.47 -7.48 -6.82
C SER A 207 -21.54 -8.32 -5.94
N LEU A 208 -20.25 -8.45 -6.32
CA LEU A 208 -19.24 -9.15 -5.51
C LEU A 208 -18.99 -8.41 -4.19
N ILE A 209 -18.85 -7.08 -4.23
CA ILE A 209 -18.68 -6.25 -3.02
C ILE A 209 -19.88 -6.41 -2.10
N ARG A 210 -21.10 -6.24 -2.60
CA ARG A 210 -22.34 -6.43 -1.83
C ARG A 210 -22.39 -7.79 -1.17
N LYS A 211 -22.13 -8.87 -1.92
CA LYS A 211 -22.12 -10.26 -1.38
C LYS A 211 -21.03 -10.44 -0.32
N ALA A 212 -19.87 -9.85 -0.47
CA ALA A 212 -18.82 -9.92 0.53
C ALA A 212 -19.24 -9.21 1.83
N VAL A 213 -19.87 -8.04 1.73
CA VAL A 213 -20.40 -7.30 2.88
C VAL A 213 -21.53 -8.06 3.56
N GLN A 214 -22.44 -8.67 2.78
CA GLN A 214 -23.53 -9.50 3.32
C GLN A 214 -23.04 -10.74 4.10
N ARG A 215 -21.88 -11.28 3.75
CA ARG A 215 -21.28 -12.41 4.48
C ARG A 215 -20.71 -12.00 5.83
N VAL A 216 -20.11 -10.80 5.91
CA VAL A 216 -19.55 -10.26 7.16
C VAL A 216 -20.64 -9.64 8.04
N GLY A 217 -21.62 -8.95 7.43
CA GLY A 217 -22.78 -8.36 8.09
C GLY A 217 -24.09 -8.97 7.59
N PRO A 218 -24.56 -10.10 8.17
CA PRO A 218 -25.75 -10.79 7.67
C PRO A 218 -27.05 -9.95 7.70
N PHE A 219 -27.05 -8.87 8.47
CA PHE A 219 -28.13 -7.89 8.54
C PHE A 219 -28.18 -6.94 7.34
N PHE A 220 -27.06 -6.75 6.66
CA PHE A 220 -26.94 -5.84 5.51
C PHE A 220 -27.65 -6.44 4.28
N ASP A 221 -28.48 -5.63 3.61
CA ASP A 221 -29.15 -6.00 2.36
C ASP A 221 -28.44 -5.41 1.15
N ASP A 222 -28.43 -4.11 1.02
CA ASP A 222 -27.80 -3.40 -0.09
C ASP A 222 -27.41 -1.98 0.30
N PHE A 223 -26.58 -1.35 -0.52
CA PHE A 223 -26.30 0.08 -0.44
C PHE A 223 -27.43 0.87 -1.10
N ILE A 224 -27.74 2.03 -0.54
CA ILE A 224 -28.58 3.04 -1.14
C ILE A 224 -27.65 4.14 -1.65
N LEU A 225 -27.50 4.18 -2.95
CA LEU A 225 -26.53 5.05 -3.65
C LEU A 225 -27.29 5.98 -4.60
N GLU A 226 -28.07 6.87 -4.00
CA GLU A 226 -28.83 7.88 -4.74
C GLU A 226 -28.27 9.26 -4.44
N PRO A 227 -28.02 10.09 -5.48
CA PRO A 227 -27.71 11.50 -5.27
C PRO A 227 -28.78 12.19 -4.45
N THR A 228 -28.37 13.16 -3.63
CA THR A 228 -29.34 13.86 -2.77
C THR A 228 -30.34 14.66 -3.61
N GLN A 229 -31.64 14.58 -3.28
CA GLN A 229 -32.71 15.18 -4.10
C GLN A 229 -32.55 16.67 -4.34
N LEU A 230 -32.07 17.43 -3.33
CA LEU A 230 -31.88 18.87 -3.42
C LEU A 230 -30.51 19.27 -4.00
N ASN A 231 -29.57 18.35 -4.11
CA ASN A 231 -28.25 18.58 -4.70
C ASN A 231 -27.75 17.30 -5.41
N PRO A 232 -28.11 17.13 -6.69
CA PRO A 232 -27.76 15.91 -7.45
C PRO A 232 -26.27 15.66 -7.63
N ASP A 233 -25.42 16.66 -7.40
CA ASP A 233 -23.96 16.52 -7.45
C ASP A 233 -23.36 15.89 -6.17
N LYS A 234 -24.19 15.66 -5.15
CA LYS A 234 -23.78 15.14 -3.84
C LYS A 234 -24.41 13.78 -3.56
N ILE A 235 -23.61 12.92 -2.95
CA ILE A 235 -24.00 11.57 -2.56
C ILE A 235 -23.42 11.25 -1.18
N ARG A 236 -24.11 10.43 -0.41
CA ARG A 236 -23.60 9.86 0.84
C ARG A 236 -23.82 8.35 0.88
N LEU A 237 -23.07 7.68 1.71
CA LEU A 237 -23.22 6.24 1.92
C LEU A 237 -24.41 5.97 2.81
N GLU A 238 -25.45 5.39 2.23
CA GLU A 238 -26.61 4.87 2.94
C GLU A 238 -26.76 3.38 2.64
N TRP A 239 -27.46 2.67 3.51
CA TRP A 239 -27.65 1.25 3.36
C TRP A 239 -29.02 0.80 3.87
N LYS A 240 -29.47 -0.38 3.42
CA LYS A 240 -30.72 -1.01 3.79
C LYS A 240 -30.46 -2.25 4.64
N HIS A 241 -31.24 -2.42 5.69
CA HIS A 241 -31.26 -3.63 6.53
C HIS A 241 -32.25 -4.64 5.96
N LYS A 242 -31.92 -5.95 5.92
CA LYS A 242 -32.77 -7.02 5.36
C LYS A 242 -34.19 -7.10 5.98
N ARG A 243 -34.35 -6.64 7.20
CA ARG A 243 -35.62 -6.70 7.94
C ARG A 243 -36.26 -5.34 8.16
N SER A 244 -35.86 -4.33 7.38
CA SER A 244 -36.38 -2.97 7.54
C SER A 244 -36.47 -2.28 6.20
N ASP A 245 -37.57 -1.54 5.99
CA ASP A 245 -37.72 -0.67 4.85
C ASP A 245 -37.07 0.72 5.07
N ARG A 246 -36.50 0.96 6.25
CA ARG A 246 -35.80 2.20 6.56
C ARG A 246 -34.39 2.19 5.97
N PHE A 247 -33.96 3.36 5.56
CA PHE A 247 -32.58 3.62 5.17
C PHE A 247 -31.77 4.06 6.39
N PHE A 248 -30.54 3.62 6.44
CA PHE A 248 -29.60 3.96 7.50
C PHE A 248 -28.38 4.61 6.87
N ASP A 249 -27.84 5.63 7.51
CA ASP A 249 -26.58 6.22 7.08
C ASP A 249 -25.35 5.40 7.54
N ALA A 250 -24.17 5.75 7.03
CA ALA A 250 -22.94 5.06 7.36
C ALA A 250 -22.56 5.14 8.85
N SER A 251 -23.10 6.11 9.61
CA SER A 251 -22.81 6.26 11.05
C SER A 251 -23.43 5.15 11.89
N SER A 252 -24.46 4.49 11.36
CA SER A 252 -25.13 3.35 12.01
C SER A 252 -24.38 2.02 11.81
N LEU A 253 -23.38 1.97 10.94
CA LEU A 253 -22.51 0.82 10.79
C LEU A 253 -21.45 0.78 11.91
N SER A 254 -21.08 -0.42 12.34
CA SER A 254 -19.89 -0.56 13.18
C SER A 254 -18.63 -0.14 12.40
N ASP A 255 -17.61 0.32 13.13
CA ASP A 255 -16.34 0.73 12.54
C ASP A 255 -15.69 -0.38 11.71
N GLY A 256 -15.74 -1.63 12.22
CA GLY A 256 -15.25 -2.80 11.48
C GLY A 256 -16.05 -3.07 10.20
N THR A 257 -17.38 -2.92 10.23
CA THR A 257 -18.20 -3.11 9.02
C THR A 257 -17.88 -2.04 7.97
N LEU A 258 -17.78 -0.77 8.37
CA LEU A 258 -17.47 0.31 7.45
C LEU A 258 -16.08 0.13 6.82
N ARG A 259 -15.08 -0.23 7.63
CA ARG A 259 -13.74 -0.53 7.14
C ARG A 259 -13.73 -1.73 6.19
N PHE A 260 -14.47 -2.79 6.52
CA PHE A 260 -14.59 -3.95 5.64
C PHE A 260 -15.22 -3.59 4.29
N ILE A 261 -16.22 -2.71 4.25
CA ILE A 261 -16.82 -2.20 3.00
C ILE A 261 -15.75 -1.52 2.13
N ALA A 262 -14.93 -0.64 2.72
CA ALA A 262 -13.85 0.03 2.00
C ALA A 262 -12.81 -0.96 1.46
N LEU A 263 -12.39 -1.95 2.27
CA LEU A 263 -11.46 -3.01 1.87
C LEU A 263 -12.06 -3.93 0.79
N ALA A 264 -13.30 -4.35 0.92
CA ALA A 264 -13.98 -5.14 -0.10
C ALA A 264 -14.08 -4.37 -1.43
N THR A 265 -14.40 -3.06 -1.36
CA THR A 265 -14.41 -2.19 -2.54
C THR A 265 -13.02 -2.10 -3.17
N LEU A 266 -11.97 -1.92 -2.37
CA LEU A 266 -10.59 -1.86 -2.84
C LEU A 266 -10.16 -3.14 -3.57
N PHE A 267 -10.42 -4.31 -3.00
CA PHE A 267 -9.92 -5.57 -3.55
C PHE A 267 -10.80 -6.18 -4.65
N LEU A 268 -12.11 -5.86 -4.68
CA LEU A 268 -13.08 -6.39 -5.65
C LEU A 268 -13.41 -5.43 -6.79
N GLN A 269 -12.88 -4.20 -6.80
CA GLN A 269 -13.06 -3.29 -7.92
C GLN A 269 -12.52 -3.88 -9.23
N PRO A 270 -13.02 -3.44 -10.41
CA PRO A 270 -12.54 -3.91 -11.69
C PRO A 270 -11.02 -3.73 -11.86
N ILE A 271 -10.38 -4.65 -12.54
CA ILE A 271 -8.92 -4.66 -12.74
C ILE A 271 -8.41 -3.39 -13.41
N ILE A 272 -9.21 -2.82 -14.32
CA ILE A 272 -8.87 -1.59 -15.05
C ILE A 272 -8.79 -0.36 -14.14
N LEU A 273 -9.51 -0.37 -13.02
CA LEU A 273 -9.54 0.72 -12.02
C LEU A 273 -8.57 0.46 -10.87
N ARG A 274 -8.06 -0.78 -10.76
CA ARG A 274 -7.22 -1.21 -9.66
C ARG A 274 -5.81 -0.66 -9.79
N PRO A 275 -5.20 -0.16 -8.71
CA PRO A 275 -3.77 0.15 -8.69
C PRO A 275 -2.93 -1.06 -9.06
N SER A 276 -1.76 -0.85 -9.67
CA SER A 276 -0.83 -1.95 -9.96
C SER A 276 -0.12 -2.47 -8.71
N VAL A 277 0.11 -1.58 -7.74
CA VAL A 277 0.57 -1.92 -6.39
C VAL A 277 -0.39 -1.32 -5.37
N ILE A 278 -0.96 -2.17 -4.53
CA ILE A 278 -1.81 -1.81 -3.40
C ILE A 278 -0.99 -1.96 -2.13
N LEU A 279 -0.88 -0.89 -1.35
CA LEU A 279 -0.30 -0.91 -0.02
C LEU A 279 -1.39 -0.62 1.00
N VAL A 280 -1.48 -1.43 2.05
CA VAL A 280 -2.45 -1.23 3.14
C VAL A 280 -1.75 -1.49 4.47
N ASP A 281 -1.87 -0.53 5.39
CA ASP A 281 -1.31 -0.64 6.73
C ASP A 281 -2.41 -1.11 7.70
N GLU A 282 -2.15 -2.18 8.44
CA GLU A 282 -3.03 -2.77 9.45
C GLU A 282 -4.53 -2.85 9.07
N PRO A 283 -4.87 -3.49 7.93
CA PRO A 283 -6.25 -3.50 7.43
C PRO A 283 -7.23 -4.25 8.34
N GLU A 284 -6.74 -5.12 9.21
CA GLU A 284 -7.53 -5.95 10.12
C GLU A 284 -8.06 -5.22 11.34
N LEU A 285 -7.58 -4.00 11.64
CA LEU A 285 -7.97 -3.27 12.85
C LEU A 285 -9.50 -3.13 12.99
N GLY A 286 -10.03 -3.59 14.12
CA GLY A 286 -11.46 -3.53 14.42
C GLY A 286 -12.34 -4.49 13.63
N LEU A 287 -11.77 -5.38 12.80
CA LEU A 287 -12.53 -6.41 12.11
C LEU A 287 -12.81 -7.61 13.03
N HIS A 288 -14.00 -8.19 12.88
CA HIS A 288 -14.32 -9.47 13.48
C HIS A 288 -13.44 -10.59 12.86
N PRO A 289 -13.05 -11.66 13.61
CA PRO A 289 -12.22 -12.76 13.10
C PRO A 289 -12.66 -13.31 11.73
N TYR A 290 -13.94 -13.54 11.54
CA TYR A 290 -14.47 -13.98 10.24
C TYR A 290 -14.20 -13.00 9.08
N ALA A 291 -14.28 -11.69 9.36
CA ALA A 291 -13.96 -10.67 8.37
C ALA A 291 -12.46 -10.63 8.03
N ILE A 292 -11.58 -10.94 9.00
CA ILE A 292 -10.13 -11.05 8.78
C ILE A 292 -9.82 -12.24 7.85
N THR A 293 -10.42 -13.40 8.07
CA THR A 293 -10.26 -14.56 7.18
C THR A 293 -10.74 -14.25 5.76
N MET A 294 -11.89 -13.58 5.64
CA MET A 294 -12.39 -13.15 4.34
C MET A 294 -11.47 -12.13 3.67
N LEU A 295 -10.92 -11.18 4.44
CA LEU A 295 -9.93 -10.21 3.94
C LEU A 295 -8.70 -10.91 3.35
N GLY A 296 -8.16 -11.94 4.02
CA GLY A 296 -7.06 -12.74 3.48
C GLY A 296 -7.41 -13.35 2.11
N SER A 297 -8.63 -13.87 1.96
CA SER A 297 -9.11 -14.40 0.68
C SER A 297 -9.24 -13.33 -0.41
N LEU A 298 -9.70 -12.12 -0.05
CA LEU A 298 -9.78 -10.98 -0.97
C LEU A 298 -8.39 -10.53 -1.43
N ILE A 299 -7.42 -10.46 -0.52
CA ILE A 299 -6.02 -10.14 -0.84
C ILE A 299 -5.44 -11.17 -1.81
N LYS A 300 -5.58 -12.47 -1.53
CA LYS A 300 -5.11 -13.55 -2.44
C LYS A 300 -5.74 -13.46 -3.82
N SER A 301 -7.03 -13.21 -3.89
CA SER A 301 -7.74 -13.04 -5.18
C SER A 301 -7.23 -11.83 -5.95
N ALA A 302 -7.05 -10.69 -5.29
CA ALA A 302 -6.52 -9.48 -5.91
C ALA A 302 -5.08 -9.66 -6.40
N ALA A 303 -4.26 -10.37 -5.62
CA ALA A 303 -2.85 -10.59 -5.89
C ALA A 303 -2.57 -11.42 -7.15
N GLN A 304 -3.57 -12.06 -7.73
CA GLN A 304 -3.45 -12.72 -9.04
C GLN A 304 -3.15 -11.73 -10.18
N LYS A 305 -3.49 -10.46 -10.02
CA LYS A 305 -3.39 -9.44 -11.07
C LYS A 305 -2.83 -8.09 -10.58
N THR A 306 -2.61 -7.94 -9.28
CA THR A 306 -2.17 -6.71 -8.63
C THR A 306 -1.17 -7.07 -7.54
N GLN A 307 -0.07 -6.38 -7.43
CA GLN A 307 0.86 -6.60 -6.33
C GLN A 307 0.31 -5.99 -5.04
N VAL A 308 0.38 -6.74 -3.93
CA VAL A 308 -0.15 -6.30 -2.63
C VAL A 308 0.95 -6.31 -1.58
N VAL A 309 1.05 -5.21 -0.85
CA VAL A 309 1.92 -5.06 0.33
C VAL A 309 1.03 -4.71 1.52
N VAL A 310 1.03 -5.54 2.53
CA VAL A 310 0.21 -5.37 3.74
C VAL A 310 1.12 -5.42 4.96
N SER A 311 0.99 -4.47 5.89
CA SER A 311 1.51 -4.67 7.23
C SER A 311 0.41 -5.19 8.14
N THR A 312 0.75 -6.07 9.07
CA THR A 312 -0.24 -6.61 10.02
C THR A 312 0.39 -6.95 11.37
N GLN A 313 -0.43 -6.91 12.40
CA GLN A 313 -0.17 -7.44 13.72
C GLN A 313 -1.13 -8.56 14.10
N SER A 314 -1.91 -9.07 13.15
CA SER A 314 -2.88 -10.13 13.36
C SER A 314 -2.32 -11.50 12.99
N ALA A 315 -2.17 -12.37 13.98
CA ALA A 315 -1.84 -13.77 13.77
C ALA A 315 -2.87 -14.45 12.84
N LEU A 316 -4.16 -14.12 13.02
CA LEU A 316 -5.23 -14.67 12.20
C LEU A 316 -5.16 -14.23 10.72
N LEU A 317 -4.73 -12.99 10.44
CA LEU A 317 -4.51 -12.56 9.05
C LEU A 317 -3.26 -13.23 8.48
N LEU A 318 -2.20 -13.37 9.30
CA LEU A 318 -0.97 -14.06 8.91
C LEU A 318 -1.24 -15.52 8.51
N ASP A 319 -2.12 -16.22 9.21
CA ASP A 319 -2.53 -17.59 8.91
C ASP A 319 -3.17 -17.78 7.52
N GLN A 320 -3.52 -16.69 6.87
CA GLN A 320 -4.09 -16.75 5.52
C GLN A 320 -3.02 -16.82 4.42
N PHE A 321 -1.73 -16.72 4.72
CA PHE A 321 -0.66 -16.59 3.73
C PHE A 321 0.38 -17.71 3.87
N GLU A 322 1.20 -17.88 2.83
CA GLU A 322 2.32 -18.80 2.83
C GLU A 322 3.58 -18.15 3.43
N PRO A 323 4.53 -18.91 3.98
CA PRO A 323 5.79 -18.35 4.50
C PRO A 323 6.47 -17.39 3.52
N GLU A 324 6.53 -17.77 2.26
CA GLU A 324 7.18 -16.98 1.20
C GLU A 324 6.48 -15.64 0.92
N ASP A 325 5.26 -15.43 1.38
CA ASP A 325 4.58 -14.14 1.29
C ASP A 325 4.97 -13.19 2.43
N VAL A 326 5.63 -13.71 3.48
CA VAL A 326 5.86 -13.00 4.72
C VAL A 326 7.25 -12.37 4.77
N LEU A 327 7.30 -11.11 5.17
CA LEU A 327 8.48 -10.32 5.50
C LEU A 327 8.47 -10.02 7.00
N VAL A 328 9.43 -10.56 7.72
CA VAL A 328 9.63 -10.26 9.14
C VAL A 328 10.46 -9.00 9.27
N ALA A 329 9.93 -8.02 9.98
CA ALA A 329 10.61 -6.78 10.31
C ALA A 329 11.15 -6.85 11.74
N ASP A 330 12.45 -6.84 11.87
CA ASP A 330 13.17 -6.79 13.12
C ASP A 330 13.90 -5.46 13.29
N ARG A 331 14.13 -5.03 14.53
CA ARG A 331 15.00 -3.91 14.83
C ARG A 331 16.31 -4.43 15.40
N ILE A 332 17.39 -4.32 14.64
CA ILE A 332 18.73 -4.77 14.99
C ILE A 332 19.65 -3.54 14.95
N GLU A 333 20.39 -3.28 16.03
CA GLU A 333 21.29 -2.12 16.13
C GLU A 333 20.62 -0.81 15.70
N ASP A 334 19.39 -0.60 16.21
CA ASP A 334 18.55 0.56 15.91
C ASP A 334 18.12 0.72 14.45
N SER A 335 18.42 -0.23 13.58
CA SER A 335 18.00 -0.27 12.17
C SER A 335 16.89 -1.28 11.94
N THR A 336 16.02 -0.95 10.96
CA THR A 336 15.01 -1.90 10.43
C THR A 336 15.67 -2.88 9.50
N HIS A 337 15.52 -4.16 9.80
CA HIS A 337 15.90 -5.28 8.94
C HIS A 337 14.66 -6.02 8.48
N LEU A 338 14.63 -6.37 7.19
CA LEU A 338 13.55 -7.16 6.60
C LEU A 338 14.10 -8.51 6.13
N ARG A 339 13.47 -9.59 6.56
CA ARG A 339 13.80 -10.95 6.15
C ARG A 339 12.56 -11.67 5.65
N ARG A 340 12.65 -12.29 4.47
CA ARG A 340 11.57 -13.13 3.96
C ARG A 340 11.63 -14.50 4.64
N LEU A 341 10.47 -15.05 4.97
CA LEU A 341 10.39 -16.42 5.44
C LEU A 341 10.50 -17.38 4.26
N GLU A 342 10.98 -18.58 4.56
CA GLU A 342 11.10 -19.71 3.65
C GLU A 342 10.38 -20.91 4.24
N SER A 343 9.69 -21.71 3.41
CA SER A 343 8.93 -22.88 3.87
C SER A 343 9.82 -24.02 4.37
N GLU A 344 10.96 -24.25 3.74
CA GLU A 344 11.82 -25.41 4.08
C GLU A 344 12.25 -25.42 5.55
N PRO A 345 12.78 -24.32 6.15
CA PRO A 345 13.14 -24.30 7.56
C PRO A 345 11.94 -24.43 8.50
N LEU A 346 10.73 -24.14 8.04
CA LEU A 346 9.52 -24.15 8.84
C LEU A 346 8.68 -25.43 8.66
N LYS A 347 9.06 -26.31 7.76
CA LYS A 347 8.24 -27.46 7.33
C LYS A 347 7.76 -28.33 8.48
N SER A 348 8.63 -28.74 9.37
CA SER A 348 8.26 -29.57 10.54
C SER A 348 7.38 -28.81 11.53
N TRP A 349 7.55 -27.49 11.67
CA TRP A 349 6.73 -26.66 12.53
C TRP A 349 5.33 -26.44 11.98
N LEU A 350 5.21 -26.31 10.66
CA LEU A 350 3.92 -26.07 9.96
C LEU A 350 3.03 -27.32 9.92
N GLU A 351 3.58 -28.51 10.22
CA GLU A 351 2.77 -29.72 10.43
C GLU A 351 1.93 -29.68 11.72
N GLU A 352 2.40 -28.92 12.74
CA GLU A 352 1.77 -28.84 14.06
C GLU A 352 1.16 -27.46 14.35
N TYR A 353 1.70 -26.40 13.78
CA TYR A 353 1.35 -25.02 14.11
C TYR A 353 1.07 -24.19 12.86
N SER A 354 0.13 -23.24 12.95
CA SER A 354 -0.04 -22.22 11.91
C SER A 354 1.06 -21.13 11.99
N LEU A 355 1.23 -20.34 10.92
CA LEU A 355 2.17 -19.22 10.90
C LEU A 355 1.92 -18.21 12.03
N GLY A 356 0.65 -17.90 12.30
CA GLY A 356 0.26 -17.02 13.39
C GLY A 356 0.66 -17.56 14.74
N GLN A 357 0.44 -18.84 14.99
CA GLN A 357 0.86 -19.51 16.22
C GLN A 357 2.39 -19.51 16.39
N LEU A 358 3.12 -19.76 15.31
CA LEU A 358 4.60 -19.71 15.33
C LEU A 358 5.09 -18.29 15.64
N TRP A 359 4.43 -17.29 15.10
CA TRP A 359 4.76 -15.89 15.39
C TRP A 359 4.44 -15.53 16.85
N GLU A 360 3.28 -15.91 17.39
CA GLU A 360 2.92 -15.74 18.80
C GLU A 360 3.89 -16.45 19.76
N LYS A 361 4.45 -17.59 19.34
CA LYS A 361 5.50 -18.32 20.07
C LYS A 361 6.91 -17.76 19.86
N ASN A 362 7.07 -16.68 19.09
CA ASN A 362 8.36 -16.08 18.73
C ASN A 362 9.32 -16.99 17.97
N GLN A 363 8.80 -17.94 17.21
CA GLN A 363 9.63 -18.84 16.39
C GLN A 363 10.01 -18.21 15.04
N LEU A 364 9.29 -17.17 14.62
CA LEU A 364 9.54 -16.48 13.35
C LEU A 364 10.42 -15.23 13.51
N GLY A 365 10.74 -14.80 14.75
CA GLY A 365 11.31 -13.49 15.03
C GLY A 365 10.20 -12.41 15.02
N GLY A 366 10.61 -11.13 15.03
CA GLY A 366 9.64 -10.03 15.00
C GLY A 366 8.95 -9.79 16.33
N ARG A 367 9.57 -10.09 17.46
CA ARG A 367 9.16 -9.65 18.80
C ARG A 367 10.14 -8.62 19.37
N PRO A 368 9.68 -7.75 20.30
CA PRO A 368 10.59 -6.89 21.03
C PRO A 368 11.67 -7.74 21.70
N ALA A 369 12.95 -7.36 21.53
CA ALA A 369 14.01 -7.89 22.38
C ALA A 369 13.72 -7.48 23.83
N LEU A 370 13.76 -8.44 24.77
CA LEU A 370 13.66 -8.18 26.20
C LEU A 370 14.92 -7.50 26.70
#